data_b2d624b20bb82429759706c8149d5a6f
#
_entry.id   b2d624b20bb82429759706c8149d5a6f
#
_cell.length_a   1.000
_cell.length_b   1.000
_cell.length_c   1.000
_cell.angle_alpha   90.00
_cell.angle_beta   90.00
_cell.angle_gamma   90.00
#
_symmetry.space_group_name_H-M   'P 1'
#
loop_
_entity.id
_entity.type
_entity.pdbx_description
1 polymer ?
#
loop_
_entity_poly.entity_id
_entity_poly.type
_entity_poly.pdbx_seq_one_letter_code
_entity_poly.pdbx_strand_id
1 'polypeptide(L)'
;MIIDTHLHYGNYGQFHLNHNTLQQQMDENGIGKGIISSIECCEYLAEKDELMPKQISQLKANQELLEAVKTTKERFYLSFWCKPATENNIDEVYTFIRDNREYVKGLKLHPFYSRMALEDNRYDSYIDIAGQLNLPVSVHTANDKLSNPMQLLSMAKRFPKVYFIMVHLGLCSDNELAIDCLAKADNLIGDTTWVPYDKVKKAIRVCGSEKMIFGSDAPIDGDKSYSFYQMMLKEYVEKPTGELENLMYKNAFRIFGL
;
A
#
# COMPACT_ATOMS: atom_id res chain seq x y z
N MET A 1 7.58 13.83 -12.56
CA MET A 1 7.03 12.45 -12.52
C MET A 1 6.30 12.28 -11.20
N ILE A 2 5.19 11.51 -11.16
CA ILE A 2 4.50 11.14 -9.92
C ILE A 2 4.30 9.62 -9.95
N ILE A 3 4.53 8.94 -8.83
CA ILE A 3 4.32 7.52 -8.65
C ILE A 3 3.31 7.34 -7.53
N ASP A 4 2.18 6.71 -7.83
CA ASP A 4 1.17 6.35 -6.83
C ASP A 4 1.45 4.95 -6.28
N THR A 5 1.76 4.86 -5.01
CA THR A 5 2.20 3.60 -4.39
C THR A 5 1.06 2.78 -3.77
N HIS A 6 -0.19 3.25 -3.90
CA HIS A 6 -1.34 2.61 -3.29
C HIS A 6 -2.57 2.66 -4.21
N LEU A 7 -2.68 1.66 -5.06
CA LEU A 7 -3.77 1.51 -6.03
C LEU A 7 -4.45 0.15 -5.90
N HIS A 8 -5.69 0.07 -6.36
CA HIS A 8 -6.50 -1.14 -6.30
C HIS A 8 -7.06 -1.58 -7.65
N TYR A 9 -7.23 -2.90 -7.80
CA TYR A 9 -7.80 -3.57 -8.95
C TYR A 9 -8.69 -4.74 -8.52
N GLY A 10 -9.72 -5.05 -9.29
CA GLY A 10 -10.57 -6.22 -9.07
C GLY A 10 -11.97 -5.87 -8.57
N ASN A 11 -12.69 -6.86 -8.10
CA ASN A 11 -14.08 -6.75 -7.69
C ASN A 11 -14.25 -7.10 -6.22
N TYR A 12 -14.94 -6.23 -5.48
CA TYR A 12 -15.27 -6.45 -4.08
C TYR A 12 -16.57 -5.73 -3.73
N GLY A 13 -17.64 -6.48 -3.39
CA GLY A 13 -18.95 -5.89 -3.12
C GLY A 13 -19.43 -5.05 -4.30
N GLN A 14 -19.67 -3.76 -4.07
CA GLN A 14 -20.04 -2.80 -5.11
C GLN A 14 -18.85 -2.24 -5.91
N PHE A 15 -17.63 -2.53 -5.52
CA PHE A 15 -16.44 -2.02 -6.21
C PHE A 15 -16.12 -2.88 -7.43
N HIS A 16 -16.04 -2.24 -8.59
CA HIS A 16 -15.64 -2.82 -9.87
C HIS A 16 -14.46 -2.02 -10.44
N LEU A 17 -13.27 -2.31 -9.92
CA LEU A 17 -12.06 -1.53 -10.18
C LEU A 17 -11.32 -2.11 -11.38
N ASN A 18 -11.22 -1.35 -12.46
CA ASN A 18 -10.53 -1.80 -13.66
C ASN A 18 -9.38 -0.86 -14.04
N HIS A 19 -8.40 -1.40 -14.75
CA HIS A 19 -7.18 -0.67 -15.08
C HIS A 19 -7.41 0.45 -16.12
N ASN A 20 -8.42 0.37 -16.99
CA ASN A 20 -8.67 1.42 -17.98
C ASN A 20 -9.14 2.71 -17.32
N THR A 21 -10.13 2.62 -16.40
CA THR A 21 -10.59 3.78 -15.63
C THR A 21 -9.47 4.34 -14.78
N LEU A 22 -8.68 3.47 -14.14
CA LEU A 22 -7.54 3.88 -13.34
C LEU A 22 -6.47 4.60 -14.18
N GLN A 23 -6.13 4.08 -15.36
CA GLN A 23 -5.18 4.73 -16.28
C GLN A 23 -5.66 6.12 -16.71
N GLN A 24 -6.94 6.25 -17.06
CA GLN A 24 -7.53 7.55 -17.41
C GLN A 24 -7.39 8.55 -16.28
N GLN A 25 -7.77 8.17 -15.05
CA GLN A 25 -7.64 9.03 -13.87
C GLN A 25 -6.19 9.43 -13.59
N MET A 26 -5.27 8.48 -13.72
CA MET A 26 -3.83 8.76 -13.58
C MET A 26 -3.34 9.75 -14.63
N ASP A 27 -3.75 9.60 -15.90
CA ASP A 27 -3.37 10.52 -16.98
C ASP A 27 -3.90 11.93 -16.73
N GLU A 28 -5.15 12.07 -16.33
CA GLU A 28 -5.79 13.35 -15.98
C GLU A 28 -5.08 14.07 -14.82
N ASN A 29 -4.42 13.32 -13.93
CA ASN A 29 -3.74 13.85 -12.76
C ASN A 29 -2.19 13.82 -12.86
N GLY A 30 -1.64 13.50 -14.02
CA GLY A 30 -0.20 13.49 -14.27
C GLY A 30 0.58 12.38 -13.54
N ILE A 31 -0.11 11.30 -13.14
CA ILE A 31 0.48 10.15 -12.46
C ILE A 31 1.16 9.24 -13.48
N GLY A 32 2.47 9.07 -13.37
CA GLY A 32 3.26 8.33 -14.36
C GLY A 32 3.28 6.82 -14.16
N LYS A 33 3.39 6.34 -12.92
CA LYS A 33 3.46 4.92 -12.56
C LYS A 33 2.60 4.62 -11.33
N GLY A 34 2.28 3.34 -11.11
CA GLY A 34 1.51 2.93 -9.95
C GLY A 34 1.90 1.56 -9.39
N ILE A 35 1.77 1.41 -8.07
CA ILE A 35 1.84 0.12 -7.36
C ILE A 35 0.41 -0.29 -7.05
N ILE A 36 -0.01 -1.42 -7.60
CA ILE A 36 -1.40 -1.86 -7.59
C ILE A 36 -1.56 -3.20 -6.86
N SER A 37 -2.63 -3.38 -6.12
CA SER A 37 -2.96 -4.62 -5.41
C SER A 37 -4.39 -5.08 -5.68
N SER A 38 -4.63 -6.41 -5.65
CA SER A 38 -5.95 -6.97 -5.93
C SER A 38 -6.85 -6.92 -4.71
N ILE A 39 -7.95 -6.14 -4.79
CA ILE A 39 -8.94 -6.08 -3.72
C ILE A 39 -9.70 -7.42 -3.53
N GLU A 40 -9.63 -8.32 -4.51
CA GLU A 40 -10.25 -9.66 -4.41
C GLU A 40 -9.55 -10.56 -3.38
N CYS A 41 -8.41 -10.12 -2.82
CA CYS A 41 -7.76 -10.76 -1.69
C CYS A 41 -8.37 -10.41 -0.32
N CYS A 42 -9.40 -9.59 -0.23
CA CYS A 42 -10.12 -9.37 1.02
C CYS A 42 -10.71 -10.70 1.53
N GLU A 43 -10.43 -11.04 2.80
CA GLU A 43 -10.80 -12.33 3.38
C GLU A 43 -12.19 -12.30 4.01
N TYR A 44 -12.52 -11.18 4.66
CA TYR A 44 -13.78 -10.98 5.37
C TYR A 44 -14.57 -9.79 4.82
N LEU A 45 -15.88 -9.79 5.03
CA LEU A 45 -16.75 -8.65 4.72
C LEU A 45 -16.39 -7.45 5.61
N ALA A 46 -16.48 -6.24 5.06
CA ALA A 46 -16.15 -5.02 5.82
C ALA A 46 -17.08 -4.83 7.03
N GLU A 47 -18.37 -5.07 6.86
CA GLU A 47 -19.41 -4.77 7.85
C GLU A 47 -19.75 -5.94 8.79
N LYS A 48 -19.23 -7.14 8.49
CA LYS A 48 -19.56 -8.36 9.22
C LYS A 48 -18.32 -9.19 9.49
N ASP A 49 -18.30 -9.89 10.61
CA ASP A 49 -17.29 -10.88 10.93
C ASP A 49 -17.58 -12.23 10.22
N GLU A 50 -17.78 -12.15 8.92
CA GLU A 50 -18.09 -13.26 8.03
C GLU A 50 -17.11 -13.28 6.88
N LEU A 51 -16.66 -14.48 6.48
CA LEU A 51 -15.82 -14.66 5.29
C LEU A 51 -16.55 -14.17 4.04
N MET A 52 -15.77 -13.67 3.08
CA MET A 52 -16.31 -13.32 1.76
C MET A 52 -17.06 -14.51 1.17
N PRO A 53 -18.29 -14.31 0.63
CA PRO A 53 -19.12 -15.39 0.09
C PRO A 53 -18.46 -16.18 -1.03
N LYS A 54 -17.61 -15.51 -1.81
CA LYS A 54 -16.83 -16.11 -2.89
C LYS A 54 -15.37 -15.85 -2.64
N GLN A 55 -14.68 -16.85 -2.10
CA GLN A 55 -13.24 -16.79 -1.91
C GLN A 55 -12.50 -17.09 -3.22
N ILE A 56 -11.54 -16.24 -3.55
CA ILE A 56 -10.51 -16.51 -4.55
C ILE A 56 -9.18 -16.69 -3.83
N SER A 57 -8.34 -17.64 -4.23
CA SER A 57 -7.04 -17.82 -3.59
C SER A 57 -6.13 -16.62 -3.85
N GLN A 58 -5.22 -16.34 -2.88
CA GLN A 58 -4.24 -15.24 -3.03
C GLN A 58 -3.39 -15.40 -4.29
N LEU A 59 -2.96 -16.61 -4.62
CA LEU A 59 -2.20 -16.86 -5.84
C LEU A 59 -3.00 -16.54 -7.08
N LYS A 60 -4.27 -16.98 -7.15
CA LYS A 60 -5.11 -16.74 -8.32
C LYS A 60 -5.42 -15.24 -8.49
N ALA A 61 -5.81 -14.53 -7.43
CA ALA A 61 -6.10 -13.10 -7.49
C ALA A 61 -4.88 -12.27 -7.93
N ASN A 62 -3.70 -12.58 -7.36
CA ASN A 62 -2.47 -11.90 -7.75
C ASN A 62 -1.97 -12.32 -9.15
N GLN A 63 -2.23 -13.56 -9.61
CA GLN A 63 -1.92 -13.99 -10.98
C GLN A 63 -2.78 -13.25 -12.01
N GLU A 64 -4.07 -13.10 -11.77
CA GLU A 64 -4.97 -12.34 -12.65
C GLU A 64 -4.52 -10.88 -12.75
N LEU A 65 -4.15 -10.26 -11.62
CA LEU A 65 -3.58 -8.92 -11.62
C LEU A 65 -2.23 -8.84 -12.33
N LEU A 66 -1.35 -9.82 -12.14
CA LEU A 66 -0.05 -9.89 -12.82
C LEU A 66 -0.20 -9.89 -14.34
N GLU A 67 -1.13 -10.68 -14.87
CA GLU A 67 -1.39 -10.70 -16.32
C GLU A 67 -1.89 -9.34 -16.83
N ALA A 68 -2.73 -8.65 -16.07
CA ALA A 68 -3.15 -7.29 -16.40
C ALA A 68 -1.95 -6.31 -16.37
N VAL A 69 -1.10 -6.37 -15.33
CA VAL A 69 0.09 -5.51 -15.18
C VAL A 69 1.07 -5.70 -16.35
N LYS A 70 1.33 -6.93 -16.79
CA LYS A 70 2.23 -7.24 -17.92
C LYS A 70 1.82 -6.54 -19.22
N THR A 71 0.55 -6.23 -19.40
CA THR A 71 0.06 -5.52 -20.59
C THR A 71 0.35 -4.02 -20.59
N THR A 72 0.75 -3.45 -19.46
CA THR A 72 0.78 -2.00 -19.23
C THR A 72 2.12 -1.31 -19.50
N LYS A 73 3.09 -2.01 -20.09
CA LYS A 73 4.42 -1.45 -20.45
C LYS A 73 5.07 -0.68 -19.29
N GLU A 74 5.21 -1.31 -18.13
CA GLU A 74 5.82 -0.74 -16.92
C GLU A 74 5.06 0.46 -16.32
N ARG A 75 3.81 0.63 -16.67
CA ARG A 75 2.95 1.64 -16.06
C ARG A 75 2.56 1.24 -14.64
N PHE A 76 2.27 -0.06 -14.45
CA PHE A 76 1.92 -0.63 -13.15
C PHE A 76 2.90 -1.71 -12.72
N TYR A 77 3.06 -1.81 -11.40
CA TYR A 77 3.74 -2.89 -10.71
C TYR A 77 2.82 -3.46 -9.65
N LEU A 78 2.97 -4.72 -9.32
CA LEU A 78 2.12 -5.44 -8.41
C LEU A 78 2.67 -5.39 -6.96
N SER A 79 1.80 -5.05 -6.00
CA SER A 79 1.98 -5.37 -4.59
C SER A 79 1.15 -6.61 -4.26
N PHE A 80 1.82 -7.74 -3.95
CA PHE A 80 1.16 -9.02 -3.69
C PHE A 80 0.33 -8.93 -2.40
N TRP A 81 -1.00 -8.97 -2.53
CA TRP A 81 -1.87 -8.94 -1.36
C TRP A 81 -2.00 -10.32 -0.75
N CYS A 82 -1.56 -10.45 0.51
CA CYS A 82 -1.52 -11.69 1.27
C CYS A 82 -2.84 -11.97 2.00
N LYS A 83 -3.18 -13.27 2.15
CA LYS A 83 -4.39 -13.74 2.85
C LYS A 83 -4.01 -14.61 4.07
N PRO A 84 -3.39 -14.04 5.11
CA PRO A 84 -2.81 -14.81 6.20
C PRO A 84 -3.83 -15.49 7.14
N ALA A 85 -5.09 -15.04 7.13
CA ALA A 85 -6.12 -15.66 7.97
C ALA A 85 -6.70 -16.94 7.36
N THR A 86 -6.73 -17.05 6.02
CA THR A 86 -7.39 -18.14 5.30
C THR A 86 -6.43 -19.03 4.50
N GLU A 87 -5.18 -18.59 4.27
CA GLU A 87 -4.21 -19.34 3.46
C GLU A 87 -2.82 -19.39 4.14
N ASN A 88 -2.10 -20.47 3.91
CA ASN A 88 -0.77 -20.72 4.49
C ASN A 88 0.23 -21.34 3.48
N ASN A 89 -0.03 -21.20 2.18
CA ASN A 89 0.79 -21.75 1.11
C ASN A 89 2.05 -20.88 0.84
N ILE A 90 2.86 -20.67 1.86
CA ILE A 90 3.99 -19.73 1.89
C ILE A 90 5.06 -20.04 0.83
N ASP A 91 5.42 -21.32 0.60
CA ASP A 91 6.42 -21.71 -0.39
C ASP A 91 5.97 -21.38 -1.82
N GLU A 92 4.68 -21.54 -2.10
CA GLU A 92 4.10 -21.18 -3.40
C GLU A 92 4.08 -19.66 -3.60
N VAL A 93 3.76 -18.90 -2.55
CA VAL A 93 3.81 -17.42 -2.55
C VAL A 93 5.26 -16.96 -2.78
N TYR A 94 6.22 -17.51 -2.08
CA TYR A 94 7.65 -17.21 -2.29
C TYR A 94 8.05 -17.47 -3.75
N THR A 95 7.71 -18.64 -4.28
CA THR A 95 8.03 -19.01 -5.67
C THR A 95 7.38 -18.05 -6.66
N PHE A 96 6.09 -17.75 -6.49
CA PHE A 96 5.37 -16.80 -7.34
C PHE A 96 6.05 -15.43 -7.37
N ILE A 97 6.37 -14.87 -6.19
CA ILE A 97 6.98 -13.54 -6.09
C ILE A 97 8.40 -13.54 -6.69
N ARG A 98 9.23 -14.55 -6.35
CA ARG A 98 10.59 -14.69 -6.88
C ARG A 98 10.61 -14.75 -8.40
N ASP A 99 9.74 -15.56 -8.98
CA ASP A 99 9.73 -15.82 -10.43
C ASP A 99 9.14 -14.63 -11.23
N ASN A 100 8.45 -13.71 -10.56
CA ASN A 100 7.85 -12.52 -11.15
C ASN A 100 8.42 -11.20 -10.58
N ARG A 101 9.68 -11.21 -10.08
CA ARG A 101 10.33 -10.04 -9.44
C ARG A 101 10.40 -8.79 -10.32
N GLU A 102 10.34 -8.94 -11.63
CA GLU A 102 10.27 -7.82 -12.57
C GLU A 102 9.01 -6.96 -12.33
N TYR A 103 7.89 -7.61 -12.04
CA TYR A 103 6.58 -6.97 -11.86
C TYR A 103 6.16 -6.82 -10.41
N VAL A 104 6.51 -7.78 -9.54
CA VAL A 104 6.14 -7.74 -8.12
C VAL A 104 7.14 -6.90 -7.35
N LYS A 105 6.69 -5.76 -6.81
CA LYS A 105 7.54 -4.77 -6.15
C LYS A 105 7.25 -4.59 -4.66
N GLY A 106 6.26 -5.26 -4.11
CA GLY A 106 5.92 -5.20 -2.69
C GLY A 106 4.92 -6.27 -2.27
N LEU A 107 4.65 -6.33 -0.97
CA LEU A 107 3.56 -7.10 -0.39
C LEU A 107 2.53 -6.14 0.23
N LYS A 108 1.27 -6.58 0.27
CA LYS A 108 0.18 -5.86 0.95
C LYS A 108 -0.42 -6.73 2.05
N LEU A 109 -0.52 -6.18 3.26
CA LEU A 109 -1.24 -6.74 4.40
C LEU A 109 -2.41 -5.82 4.77
N HIS A 110 -3.54 -6.43 5.11
CA HIS A 110 -4.74 -5.69 5.48
C HIS A 110 -5.39 -6.30 6.74
N PRO A 111 -4.92 -5.94 7.94
CA PRO A 111 -5.36 -6.54 9.20
C PRO A 111 -6.88 -6.50 9.42
N PHE A 112 -7.52 -5.39 9.03
CA PHE A 112 -8.97 -5.25 9.14
C PHE A 112 -9.72 -6.30 8.28
N TYR A 113 -9.32 -6.51 7.02
CA TYR A 113 -9.94 -7.53 6.15
C TYR A 113 -9.48 -8.95 6.43
N SER A 114 -8.38 -9.14 7.17
CA SER A 114 -7.94 -10.45 7.66
C SER A 114 -8.53 -10.79 9.04
N ARG A 115 -9.20 -9.84 9.71
CA ARG A 115 -9.65 -9.98 11.11
C ARG A 115 -8.55 -10.44 12.06
N MET A 116 -7.33 -10.01 11.79
CA MET A 116 -6.14 -10.39 12.55
C MET A 116 -5.37 -9.14 12.98
N ALA A 117 -5.04 -9.05 14.27
CA ALA A 117 -4.15 -8.01 14.75
C ALA A 117 -2.74 -8.18 14.17
N LEU A 118 -2.03 -7.07 13.93
CA LEU A 118 -0.65 -7.08 13.40
C LEU A 118 0.36 -7.83 14.28
N GLU A 119 0.01 -8.15 15.52
CA GLU A 119 0.82 -8.95 16.44
C GLU A 119 0.72 -10.46 16.20
N ASP A 120 -0.20 -10.93 15.36
CA ASP A 120 -0.38 -12.35 15.03
C ASP A 120 0.80 -12.85 14.20
N ASN A 121 1.40 -13.96 14.63
CA ASN A 121 2.61 -14.52 14.03
C ASN A 121 2.41 -15.12 12.62
N ARG A 122 1.18 -15.30 12.17
CA ARG A 122 0.87 -15.71 10.79
C ARG A 122 1.34 -14.69 9.75
N TYR A 123 1.54 -13.43 10.12
CA TYR A 123 2.17 -12.44 9.25
C TYR A 123 3.66 -12.69 9.05
N ASP A 124 4.35 -13.28 10.03
CA ASP A 124 5.82 -13.36 10.07
C ASP A 124 6.38 -14.05 8.82
N SER A 125 5.76 -15.15 8.37
CA SER A 125 6.20 -15.87 7.16
C SER A 125 6.14 -15.02 5.88
N TYR A 126 5.15 -14.15 5.75
CA TYR A 126 5.08 -13.21 4.62
C TYR A 126 6.12 -12.10 4.72
N ILE A 127 6.41 -11.63 5.95
CA ILE A 127 7.44 -10.63 6.19
C ILE A 127 8.83 -11.21 5.96
N ASP A 128 9.05 -12.48 6.28
CA ASP A 128 10.30 -13.20 5.97
C ASP A 128 10.51 -13.29 4.45
N ILE A 129 9.47 -13.56 3.65
CA ILE A 129 9.53 -13.48 2.18
C ILE A 129 9.97 -12.09 1.74
N ALA A 130 9.34 -11.05 2.29
CA ALA A 130 9.70 -9.66 1.97
C ALA A 130 11.16 -9.37 2.29
N GLY A 131 11.65 -9.81 3.44
CA GLY A 131 13.06 -9.67 3.85
C GLY A 131 14.04 -10.40 2.94
N GLN A 132 13.74 -11.65 2.56
CA GLN A 132 14.58 -12.45 1.67
C GLN A 132 14.66 -11.87 0.25
N LEU A 133 13.56 -11.30 -0.23
CA LEU A 133 13.44 -10.76 -1.58
C LEU A 133 13.66 -9.24 -1.65
N ASN A 134 14.03 -8.59 -0.54
CA ASN A 134 14.20 -7.13 -0.44
C ASN A 134 12.98 -6.36 -0.98
N LEU A 135 11.79 -6.70 -0.47
CA LEU A 135 10.53 -6.07 -0.82
C LEU A 135 9.99 -5.25 0.35
N PRO A 136 9.36 -4.09 0.10
CA PRO A 136 8.58 -3.39 1.12
C PRO A 136 7.24 -4.09 1.37
N VAL A 137 6.68 -3.87 2.54
CA VAL A 137 5.36 -4.37 2.95
C VAL A 137 4.44 -3.18 3.24
N SER A 138 3.43 -2.99 2.41
CA SER A 138 2.36 -2.00 2.64
C SER A 138 1.34 -2.58 3.60
N VAL A 139 1.08 -1.87 4.70
CA VAL A 139 0.19 -2.33 5.77
C VAL A 139 -0.91 -1.30 6.00
N HIS A 140 -2.15 -1.71 5.83
CA HIS A 140 -3.30 -0.88 6.23
C HIS A 140 -3.24 -0.58 7.72
N THR A 141 -3.34 0.70 8.08
CA THR A 141 -3.40 1.13 9.48
C THR A 141 -4.60 2.04 9.73
N ALA A 142 -5.23 1.86 10.90
CA ALA A 142 -6.40 2.61 11.30
C ALA A 142 -6.45 2.79 12.82
N ASN A 143 -7.40 3.61 13.28
CA ASN A 143 -7.70 3.75 14.70
C ASN A 143 -8.60 2.60 15.19
N ASP A 144 -8.12 1.38 15.05
CA ASP A 144 -8.80 0.18 15.50
C ASP A 144 -7.86 -0.80 16.23
N LYS A 145 -8.40 -1.92 16.73
CA LYS A 145 -7.65 -2.90 17.52
C LYS A 145 -6.77 -3.82 16.68
N LEU A 146 -7.01 -3.92 15.38
CA LEU A 146 -6.34 -4.88 14.48
C LEU A 146 -5.16 -4.24 13.75
N SER A 147 -5.27 -2.94 13.44
CA SER A 147 -4.35 -2.22 12.56
C SER A 147 -3.78 -0.92 13.16
N ASN A 148 -3.65 -0.87 14.47
CA ASN A 148 -3.14 0.32 15.18
C ASN A 148 -1.67 0.61 14.80
N PRO A 149 -1.28 1.89 14.56
CA PRO A 149 0.09 2.28 14.26
C PRO A 149 1.16 1.77 15.23
N MET A 150 0.85 1.62 16.52
CA MET A 150 1.78 1.06 17.51
C MET A 150 2.11 -0.41 17.27
N GLN A 151 1.15 -1.20 16.78
CA GLN A 151 1.40 -2.60 16.44
C GLN A 151 2.34 -2.69 15.23
N LEU A 152 2.16 -1.81 14.23
CA LEU A 152 3.08 -1.74 13.09
C LEU A 152 4.48 -1.28 13.50
N LEU A 153 4.60 -0.34 14.43
CA LEU A 153 5.90 0.05 15.01
C LEU A 153 6.57 -1.15 15.70
N SER A 154 5.82 -1.96 16.45
CA SER A 154 6.35 -3.18 17.08
C SER A 154 6.86 -4.17 16.02
N MET A 155 6.08 -4.39 14.97
CA MET A 155 6.46 -5.24 13.84
C MET A 155 7.72 -4.73 13.13
N ALA A 156 7.80 -3.44 12.82
CA ALA A 156 8.96 -2.84 12.17
C ALA A 156 10.25 -3.01 13.00
N LYS A 157 10.17 -2.95 14.32
CA LYS A 157 11.30 -3.22 15.22
C LYS A 157 11.71 -4.70 15.25
N ARG A 158 10.76 -5.62 15.08
CA ARG A 158 11.05 -7.07 14.97
C ARG A 158 11.74 -7.43 13.65
N PHE A 159 11.42 -6.71 12.57
CA PHE A 159 11.94 -6.97 11.22
C PHE A 159 12.71 -5.75 10.67
N PRO A 160 13.86 -5.38 11.24
CA PRO A 160 14.53 -4.12 10.94
C PRO A 160 15.10 -4.00 9.52
N LYS A 161 15.14 -5.11 8.77
CA LYS A 161 15.62 -5.16 7.37
C LYS A 161 14.51 -4.96 6.34
N VAL A 162 13.24 -4.96 6.76
CA VAL A 162 12.08 -4.80 5.89
C VAL A 162 11.54 -3.38 6.00
N TYR A 163 11.32 -2.70 4.90
CA TYR A 163 10.57 -1.44 4.90
C TYR A 163 9.07 -1.72 5.04
N PHE A 164 8.44 -1.06 6.00
CA PHE A 164 7.00 -1.08 6.18
C PHE A 164 6.40 0.26 5.79
N ILE A 165 5.38 0.22 4.94
CA ILE A 165 4.62 1.40 4.56
C ILE A 165 3.37 1.45 5.44
N MET A 166 3.30 2.47 6.30
CA MET A 166 2.16 2.77 7.15
C MET A 166 1.08 3.45 6.31
N VAL A 167 0.23 2.64 5.71
CA VAL A 167 -0.85 3.11 4.85
C VAL A 167 -1.89 3.87 5.69
N HIS A 168 -2.35 5.01 5.20
CA HIS A 168 -3.32 5.94 5.81
C HIS A 168 -2.82 6.73 7.04
N LEU A 169 -1.63 6.47 7.58
CA LEU A 169 -1.18 7.04 8.85
C LEU A 169 -2.25 6.94 9.97
N GLY A 170 -2.87 5.75 10.10
CA GLY A 170 -3.92 5.51 11.09
C GLY A 170 -5.26 6.12 10.66
N LEU A 171 -5.93 5.50 9.67
CA LEU A 171 -7.24 5.92 9.17
C LEU A 171 -8.24 6.18 10.31
N CYS A 172 -9.11 7.18 10.16
CA CYS A 172 -10.08 7.58 11.18
C CYS A 172 -9.44 8.07 12.50
N SER A 173 -8.23 8.62 12.46
CA SER A 173 -7.56 9.29 13.58
C SER A 173 -7.18 10.73 13.22
N ASP A 174 -6.50 11.42 14.15
CA ASP A 174 -5.87 12.72 13.89
C ASP A 174 -4.45 12.61 13.30
N ASN A 175 -3.98 11.40 13.00
CA ASN A 175 -2.66 11.02 12.50
C ASN A 175 -1.46 11.27 13.46
N GLU A 176 -1.67 11.84 14.63
CA GLU A 176 -0.58 12.23 15.55
C GLU A 176 0.20 10.99 16.03
N LEU A 177 -0.50 9.95 16.48
CA LEU A 177 0.12 8.70 16.92
C LEU A 177 0.94 8.04 15.81
N ALA A 178 0.44 8.07 14.57
CA ALA A 178 1.12 7.49 13.43
C ALA A 178 2.41 8.25 13.09
N ILE A 179 2.38 9.59 13.12
CA ILE A 179 3.56 10.45 12.93
C ILE A 179 4.61 10.16 14.02
N ASP A 180 4.18 10.06 15.28
CA ASP A 180 5.08 9.68 16.38
C ASP A 180 5.70 8.29 16.22
N CYS A 181 4.96 7.34 15.66
CA CYS A 181 5.47 6.01 15.34
C CYS A 181 6.50 6.04 14.21
N LEU A 182 6.24 6.81 13.13
CA LEU A 182 7.18 6.99 12.02
C LEU A 182 8.54 7.51 12.50
N ALA A 183 8.54 8.44 13.46
CA ALA A 183 9.77 9.01 13.99
C ALA A 183 10.62 7.99 14.79
N LYS A 184 10.07 6.85 15.20
CA LYS A 184 10.69 5.87 16.12
C LYS A 184 11.31 4.63 15.45
N ALA A 185 11.20 4.50 14.13
CA ALA A 185 11.81 3.38 13.40
C ALA A 185 12.20 3.79 11.98
N ASP A 186 13.45 3.57 11.59
CA ASP A 186 14.00 4.03 10.30
C ASP A 186 13.38 3.32 9.09
N ASN A 187 12.90 2.10 9.29
CA ASN A 187 12.25 1.29 8.29
C ASN A 187 10.72 1.47 8.21
N LEU A 188 10.15 2.46 8.92
CA LEU A 188 8.76 2.89 8.74
C LEU A 188 8.70 4.06 7.76
N ILE A 189 7.79 3.95 6.79
CA ILE A 189 7.50 4.95 5.76
C ILE A 189 6.00 5.23 5.81
N GLY A 190 5.59 6.49 5.80
CA GLY A 190 4.18 6.88 5.73
C GLY A 190 3.71 7.09 4.28
N ASP A 191 2.47 6.77 3.99
CA ASP A 191 1.84 7.16 2.75
C ASP A 191 0.82 8.30 2.94
N THR A 192 0.39 8.91 1.85
CA THR A 192 -0.53 10.05 1.88
C THR A 192 -2.01 9.67 1.79
N THR A 193 -2.31 8.37 1.69
CA THR A 193 -3.67 7.90 1.42
C THR A 193 -4.65 8.34 2.51
N TRP A 194 -5.63 9.18 2.13
CA TRP A 194 -6.63 9.79 3.01
C TRP A 194 -6.06 10.61 4.18
N VAL A 195 -4.81 11.05 4.06
CA VAL A 195 -4.15 11.91 5.06
C VAL A 195 -4.31 13.37 4.66
N PRO A 196 -4.88 14.25 5.51
CA PRO A 196 -4.98 15.67 5.23
C PRO A 196 -3.61 16.29 4.92
N TYR A 197 -3.54 17.19 3.94
CA TYR A 197 -2.26 17.70 3.44
C TYR A 197 -1.44 18.46 4.51
N ASP A 198 -2.08 19.11 5.46
CA ASP A 198 -1.40 19.73 6.61
C ASP A 198 -0.73 18.68 7.51
N LYS A 199 -1.32 17.48 7.66
CA LYS A 199 -0.74 16.35 8.38
C LYS A 199 0.43 15.72 7.60
N VAL A 200 0.33 15.60 6.26
CA VAL A 200 1.45 15.20 5.42
C VAL A 200 2.63 16.16 5.62
N LYS A 201 2.40 17.49 5.56
CA LYS A 201 3.42 18.50 5.84
C LYS A 201 3.97 18.41 7.26
N LYS A 202 3.15 18.07 8.24
CA LYS A 202 3.61 17.82 9.61
C LYS A 202 4.52 16.59 9.67
N ALA A 203 4.13 15.47 9.04
CA ALA A 203 4.94 14.26 8.99
C ALA A 203 6.31 14.53 8.36
N ILE A 204 6.36 15.29 7.25
CA ILE A 204 7.62 15.71 6.61
C ILE A 204 8.49 16.54 7.57
N ARG A 205 7.92 17.51 8.27
CA ARG A 205 8.69 18.32 9.23
C ARG A 205 9.23 17.54 10.42
N VAL A 206 8.49 16.54 10.90
CA VAL A 206 8.85 15.75 12.10
C VAL A 206 9.80 14.60 11.76
N CYS A 207 9.54 13.91 10.64
CA CYS A 207 10.21 12.66 10.31
C CYS A 207 11.23 12.78 9.16
N GLY A 208 11.20 13.88 8.40
CA GLY A 208 11.93 14.02 7.14
C GLY A 208 11.10 13.59 5.93
N SER A 209 11.36 14.23 4.79
CA SER A 209 10.64 13.94 3.54
C SER A 209 10.98 12.54 2.98
N GLU A 210 12.11 11.96 3.35
CA GLU A 210 12.54 10.61 2.98
C GLU A 210 11.63 9.51 3.53
N LYS A 211 10.79 9.86 4.51
CA LYS A 211 9.87 8.93 5.18
C LYS A 211 8.44 9.01 4.69
N MET A 212 8.17 9.74 3.62
CA MET A 212 6.82 9.87 3.08
C MET A 212 6.79 9.51 1.60
N ILE A 213 5.74 8.81 1.17
CA ILE A 213 5.47 8.47 -0.23
C ILE A 213 4.04 8.85 -0.61
N PHE A 214 3.82 9.10 -1.89
CA PHE A 214 2.48 9.38 -2.41
C PHE A 214 1.70 8.09 -2.63
N GLY A 215 0.48 8.03 -2.11
CA GLY A 215 -0.52 7.00 -2.34
C GLY A 215 -1.92 7.60 -2.30
N SER A 216 -2.87 7.05 -3.05
CA SER A 216 -4.21 7.63 -3.21
C SER A 216 -5.38 6.72 -2.83
N ASP A 217 -5.21 5.40 -2.85
CA ASP A 217 -6.30 4.41 -2.74
C ASP A 217 -7.21 4.35 -4.00
N ALA A 218 -6.77 4.98 -5.11
CA ALA A 218 -7.56 4.98 -6.33
C ALA A 218 -7.72 3.54 -6.89
N PRO A 219 -8.85 3.25 -7.50
CA PRO A 219 -10.03 4.07 -7.76
C PRO A 219 -11.20 3.78 -6.78
N ILE A 220 -10.94 3.53 -5.49
CA ILE A 220 -11.96 3.19 -4.48
C ILE A 220 -13.10 4.22 -4.45
N ASP A 221 -12.76 5.52 -4.59
CA ASP A 221 -13.74 6.62 -4.60
C ASP A 221 -14.22 6.99 -6.02
N GLY A 222 -14.12 6.04 -6.96
CA GLY A 222 -14.52 6.21 -8.35
C GLY A 222 -13.77 7.35 -9.02
N ASP A 223 -14.47 8.15 -9.83
CA ASP A 223 -13.88 9.25 -10.62
C ASP A 223 -13.30 10.39 -9.76
N LYS A 224 -13.55 10.40 -8.47
CA LYS A 224 -13.10 11.44 -7.54
C LYS A 224 -11.85 11.06 -6.74
N SER A 225 -11.27 9.90 -6.97
CA SER A 225 -10.16 9.36 -6.16
C SER A 225 -8.99 10.34 -5.99
N TYR A 226 -8.65 11.14 -7.01
CA TYR A 226 -7.59 12.15 -6.89
C TYR A 226 -8.05 13.53 -6.43
N SER A 227 -9.36 13.75 -6.22
CA SER A 227 -9.88 15.08 -5.80
C SER A 227 -9.35 15.49 -4.43
N PHE A 228 -9.15 14.55 -3.53
CA PHE A 228 -8.59 14.78 -2.20
C PHE A 228 -7.15 15.30 -2.23
N TYR A 229 -6.38 14.96 -3.27
CA TYR A 229 -4.94 15.23 -3.39
C TYR A 229 -4.61 16.47 -4.22
N GLN A 230 -5.60 17.17 -4.77
CA GLN A 230 -5.41 18.27 -5.73
C GLN A 230 -4.51 19.41 -5.21
N MET A 231 -4.61 19.77 -3.94
CA MET A 231 -3.73 20.80 -3.36
C MET A 231 -2.25 20.39 -3.39
N MET A 232 -1.96 19.14 -3.05
CA MET A 232 -0.61 18.58 -3.01
C MET A 232 -0.04 18.41 -4.42
N LEU A 233 -0.84 17.86 -5.34
CA LEU A 233 -0.46 17.67 -6.75
C LEU A 233 -0.19 19.03 -7.43
N LYS A 234 -1.05 20.02 -7.20
CA LYS A 234 -0.88 21.37 -7.72
C LYS A 234 0.38 22.05 -7.17
N GLU A 235 0.63 21.97 -5.86
CA GLU A 235 1.83 22.55 -5.25
C GLU A 235 3.10 21.92 -5.85
N TYR A 236 3.10 20.58 -6.05
CA TYR A 236 4.23 19.90 -6.70
C TYR A 236 4.48 20.37 -8.14
N VAL A 237 3.42 20.55 -8.94
CA VAL A 237 3.54 21.01 -10.33
C VAL A 237 4.00 22.47 -10.42
N GLU A 238 3.45 23.34 -9.58
CA GLU A 238 3.74 24.78 -9.63
C GLU A 238 5.08 25.15 -8.94
N LYS A 239 5.45 24.45 -7.88
CA LYS A 239 6.61 24.77 -7.05
C LYS A 239 7.32 23.49 -6.56
N PRO A 240 7.93 22.72 -7.48
CA PRO A 240 8.62 21.49 -7.08
C PRO A 240 9.78 21.83 -6.13
N THR A 241 9.81 21.16 -5.00
CA THR A 241 10.92 21.20 -4.03
C THR A 241 11.52 19.81 -3.88
N GLY A 242 12.71 19.69 -3.33
CA GLY A 242 13.34 18.40 -3.05
C GLY A 242 12.48 17.51 -2.12
N GLU A 243 11.78 18.12 -1.17
CA GLU A 243 10.85 17.40 -0.28
C GLU A 243 9.64 16.84 -1.04
N LEU A 244 9.03 17.64 -1.93
CA LEU A 244 7.93 17.19 -2.78
C LEU A 244 8.39 16.16 -3.83
N GLU A 245 9.60 16.26 -4.36
CA GLU A 245 10.16 15.22 -5.23
C GLU A 245 10.38 13.90 -4.48
N ASN A 246 10.85 13.95 -3.22
CA ASN A 246 10.96 12.77 -2.36
C ASN A 246 9.60 12.11 -2.18
N LEU A 247 8.59 12.91 -1.81
CA LEU A 247 7.20 12.45 -1.61
C LEU A 247 6.62 11.85 -2.89
N MET A 248 6.75 12.54 -4.03
CA MET A 248 6.03 12.19 -5.25
C MET A 248 6.64 11.02 -6.03
N TYR A 249 7.96 10.80 -5.95
CA TYR A 249 8.57 9.71 -6.74
C TYR A 249 9.90 9.16 -6.22
N LYS A 250 10.83 9.99 -5.66
CA LYS A 250 12.18 9.53 -5.33
C LYS A 250 12.17 8.41 -4.28
N ASN A 251 11.34 8.55 -3.25
CA ASN A 251 11.22 7.53 -2.22
C ASN A 251 10.57 6.25 -2.77
N ALA A 252 9.57 6.37 -3.65
CA ALA A 252 8.98 5.20 -4.31
C ALA A 252 10.02 4.43 -5.13
N PHE A 253 10.86 5.12 -5.91
CA PHE A 253 11.98 4.49 -6.62
C PHE A 253 12.92 3.75 -5.68
N ARG A 254 13.35 4.40 -4.61
CA ARG A 254 14.29 3.83 -3.63
C ARG A 254 13.71 2.61 -2.91
N ILE A 255 12.44 2.67 -2.49
CA ILE A 255 11.81 1.67 -1.63
C ILE A 255 11.34 0.47 -2.44
N PHE A 256 10.74 0.68 -3.61
CA PHE A 256 10.20 -0.39 -4.45
C PHE A 256 11.19 -0.91 -5.52
N GLY A 257 12.34 -0.23 -5.73
CA GLY A 257 13.31 -0.61 -6.74
C GLY A 257 12.75 -0.53 -8.17
N LEU A 258 12.15 0.63 -8.50
CA LEU A 258 11.51 0.89 -9.79
C LEU A 258 12.51 1.41 -10.82
#